data_2b871b246f785d35ca9a0b40f28dc4c6
#
_entry.id   2b871b246f785d35ca9a0b40f28dc4c6
#
_cell.length_a   1.000
_cell.length_b   1.000
_cell.length_c   1.000
_cell.angle_alpha   90.00
_cell.angle_beta   90.00
_cell.angle_gamma   90.00
#
_symmetry.space_group_name_H-M   'P 1'
#
loop_
_entity.id
_entity.type
_entity.pdbx_description
1 polymer ?
#
loop_
_entity_poly.entity_id
_entity_poly.type
_entity_poly.pdbx_seq_one_letter_code
_entity_poly.pdbx_strand_id
1 'polypeptide(L)'
;LXXAGPTVLAFGGNALLLDPXNPATQERTAXXFARAVRXLMXXGEGMVLVHGNGPQVGMILLRIEATKDCIPPETLDIMVAETQGSIGYLLCRSMRNEIPEREIAAXLTQVLVDPDDPGFVTPSKPVGPYYAQEGAEELVKSQGWRMKETAGRGW
;
A
#
# COMPACT_ATOMS: atom_id res chain seq x y z
N LEU A 1 -7.91 -25.05 -27.08
CA LEU A 1 -6.95 -23.98 -26.76
C LEU A 1 -7.23 -23.42 -25.36
N UNK A 2 -6.49 -23.52 -24.42
CA UNK A 2 -6.61 -23.07 -23.22
C UNK A 2 -6.39 -21.66 -23.29
N UNK A 3 -7.04 -21.04 -23.06
CA UNK A 3 -6.90 -19.83 -22.88
C UNK A 3 -6.04 -19.69 -21.82
N ALA A 4 -5.07 -19.19 -22.03
CA ALA A 4 -4.18 -18.82 -20.96
C ALA A 4 -4.91 -17.86 -20.02
N GLY A 5 -4.86 -18.09 -18.73
CA GLY A 5 -5.45 -17.18 -17.74
C GLY A 5 -4.72 -15.83 -17.76
N PRO A 6 -5.24 -14.82 -17.03
CA PRO A 6 -4.58 -13.51 -16.99
C PRO A 6 -3.19 -13.60 -16.36
N THR A 7 -2.27 -12.78 -16.86
CA THR A 7 -0.96 -12.62 -16.23
C THR A 7 -1.13 -11.82 -14.93
N VAL A 8 -0.59 -12.34 -13.81
CA VAL A 8 -0.59 -11.61 -12.53
C VAL A 8 0.77 -10.94 -12.36
N LEU A 9 0.76 -9.62 -12.23
CA LEU A 9 1.97 -8.84 -11.98
C LEU A 9 1.89 -8.25 -10.57
N ALA A 10 2.79 -8.71 -9.70
CA ALA A 10 2.84 -8.27 -8.30
C ALA A 10 4.04 -7.35 -8.09
N PHE A 11 3.82 -6.24 -7.39
CA PHE A 11 4.91 -5.35 -7.02
C PHE A 11 4.68 -4.74 -5.63
N GLY A 12 5.76 -4.57 -4.92
CA GLY A 12 5.71 -4.03 -3.57
C GLY A 12 5.45 -2.51 -3.57
N GLY A 13 4.89 -2.02 -2.49
CA GLY A 13 4.62 -0.59 -2.31
C GLY A 13 5.89 0.26 -2.43
N ASN A 14 7.02 -0.27 -2.00
CA ASN A 14 8.32 0.43 -2.10
C ASN A 14 8.76 0.60 -3.56
N ALA A 15 8.46 -0.36 -4.41
CA ALA A 15 8.82 -0.29 -5.83
C ALA A 15 8.03 0.80 -6.56
N LEU A 16 6.80 1.03 -6.15
CA LEU A 16 5.94 2.06 -6.74
C LEU A 16 6.29 3.45 -6.22
N LEU A 17 6.65 3.55 -4.95
CA LEU A 17 6.78 4.83 -4.26
C LEU A 17 8.13 4.96 -3.57
N LEU A 18 9.15 5.32 -4.36
CA LEU A 18 10.50 5.60 -3.85
C LEU A 18 10.47 6.79 -2.85
N ASP A 19 9.49 7.69 -3.01
CA ASP A 19 9.30 8.83 -2.12
C ASP A 19 7.79 9.06 -1.95
N PRO A 20 7.15 8.42 -0.97
CA PRO A 20 5.70 8.58 -0.70
C PRO A 20 5.24 10.01 -0.38
N UNK A 21 6.09 10.67 -0.18
CA UNK A 21 5.86 12.01 0.22
C UNK A 21 5.81 12.97 -0.86
N ASN A 22 6.25 12.52 -1.86
CA ASN A 22 6.32 13.46 -2.98
C ASN A 22 5.38 13.03 -4.12
N PRO A 23 4.24 13.72 -4.29
CA PRO A 23 3.29 13.34 -5.34
C PRO A 23 3.88 13.34 -6.76
N ALA A 24 4.78 14.27 -7.07
CA ALA A 24 5.41 14.33 -8.40
C ALA A 24 6.29 13.09 -8.66
N THR A 25 6.97 12.60 -7.62
CA THR A 25 7.77 11.37 -7.72
C THR A 25 6.85 10.15 -7.93
N GLN A 26 5.74 10.09 -7.20
CA GLN A 26 4.76 9.02 -7.36
C GLN A 26 4.21 8.98 -8.79
N GLU A 27 3.89 10.15 -9.32
CA GLU A 27 3.36 10.27 -10.70
C GLU A 27 4.39 9.78 -11.73
N ARG A 28 5.63 10.21 -11.60
CA ARG A 28 6.71 9.77 -12.50
C ARG A 28 6.92 8.26 -12.43
N THR A 29 6.89 7.70 -11.23
CA THR A 29 7.04 6.25 -11.01
C THR A 29 5.86 5.49 -11.63
N ALA A 30 4.67 5.95 -11.45
CA ALA A 30 3.48 5.35 -12.07
C ALA A 30 3.52 5.41 -13.59
N UNK A 31 4.00 6.35 -14.09
CA UNK A 31 4.23 6.49 -15.41
C UNK A 31 5.27 5.65 -15.93
N UNK A 32 6.24 5.40 -15.34
CA UNK A 32 7.24 4.52 -15.67
C UNK A 32 6.83 3.14 -15.65
N PHE A 33 6.08 2.80 -14.63
CA PHE A 33 5.47 1.48 -14.47
C PHE A 33 4.47 1.15 -15.58
N ALA A 34 3.59 2.09 -15.88
CA ALA A 34 2.60 1.88 -16.94
C ALA A 34 3.25 1.55 -18.30
N ARG A 35 4.33 2.23 -18.61
CA ARG A 35 5.11 1.95 -19.84
C ARG A 35 5.72 0.55 -19.82
N ALA A 36 6.23 0.14 -18.67
CA ALA A 36 6.79 -1.21 -18.54
C ALA A 36 5.69 -2.26 -18.71
N VAL A 37 4.52 -2.04 -18.14
CA VAL A 37 3.36 -2.94 -18.29
C VAL A 37 2.94 -3.02 -19.76
N ARG A 38 2.88 -1.92 -20.46
CA ARG A 38 2.57 -1.90 -21.90
C ARG A 38 3.53 -2.80 -22.71
N UNK A 39 4.53 -2.73 -22.30
CA UNK A 39 5.56 -3.49 -22.88
C UNK A 39 5.45 -4.93 -22.65
N LEU A 40 4.90 -5.33 -21.56
CA LEU A 40 4.69 -6.75 -21.20
C LEU A 40 3.41 -7.35 -21.78
N MET A 41 2.45 -6.49 -22.09
CA MET A 41 1.12 -6.93 -22.54
C MET A 41 1.13 -7.47 -23.99
N UNK A 42 0.64 -8.61 -24.02
CA UNK A 42 0.56 -9.20 -25.31
C UNK A 42 -0.78 -8.82 -25.87
N UNK A 43 -0.96 -9.00 -26.99
CA UNK A 43 -2.18 -8.72 -27.60
C UNK A 43 -3.21 -9.64 -27.08
N GLY A 44 -4.22 -9.10 -26.52
CA GLY A 44 -5.45 -9.73 -26.08
C GLY A 44 -5.41 -10.42 -24.73
N GLU A 45 -4.26 -10.46 -24.07
CA GLU A 45 -4.20 -11.08 -22.74
C GLU A 45 -4.78 -10.15 -21.68
N GLY A 46 -5.48 -10.74 -20.68
CA GLY A 46 -5.88 -10.06 -19.47
C GLY A 46 -4.69 -9.91 -18.51
N MET A 47 -4.69 -8.86 -17.72
CA MET A 47 -3.65 -8.66 -16.70
C MET A 47 -4.28 -8.26 -15.38
N VAL A 48 -3.75 -8.80 -14.29
CA VAL A 48 -4.13 -8.44 -12.93
C VAL A 48 -2.90 -7.85 -12.25
N LEU A 49 -3.00 -6.61 -11.79
CA LEU A 49 -1.94 -5.97 -11.03
C LEU A 49 -2.29 -6.06 -9.54
N VAL A 50 -1.34 -6.50 -8.73
CA VAL A 50 -1.47 -6.50 -7.27
C VAL A 50 -0.32 -5.68 -6.66
N HIS A 51 -0.60 -4.91 -5.64
CA HIS A 51 0.39 -4.01 -5.05
C HIS A 51 0.35 -4.02 -3.53
N GLY A 52 1.48 -3.66 -2.92
CA GLY A 52 1.56 -3.40 -1.49
C GLY A 52 1.25 -1.93 -1.18
N ASN A 53 1.24 -1.60 0.11
CA ASN A 53 0.83 -0.27 0.59
C ASN A 53 1.52 0.18 1.88
N GLY A 54 2.54 -0.54 2.35
CA GLY A 54 3.13 -0.29 3.68
C GLY A 54 3.52 1.17 3.93
N PRO A 55 4.34 1.79 3.06
CA PRO A 55 4.72 3.19 3.27
C PRO A 55 3.52 4.16 3.25
N GLN A 56 2.52 3.89 2.41
CA GLN A 56 1.35 4.74 2.28
C GLN A 56 0.47 4.72 3.53
N VAL A 57 0.23 3.52 4.08
CA VAL A 57 -0.51 3.37 5.34
C VAL A 57 0.26 4.06 6.47
N GLY A 58 1.59 3.92 6.48
CA GLY A 58 2.44 4.61 7.46
C GLY A 58 2.28 6.13 7.41
N MET A 59 2.18 6.71 6.21
CA MET A 59 1.98 8.15 6.05
C MET A 59 0.60 8.60 6.55
N ILE A 60 -0.44 7.77 6.31
CA ILE A 60 -1.78 8.06 6.83
C ILE A 60 -1.75 8.02 8.37
N LEU A 61 -1.12 7.00 8.93
CA LEU A 61 -0.98 6.88 10.39
C LEU A 61 -0.31 8.10 11.00
N LEU A 62 0.76 8.62 10.37
CA LEU A 62 1.42 9.85 10.84
C LEU A 62 0.49 11.07 10.79
N ARG A 63 -0.35 11.19 9.75
CA ARG A 63 -1.33 12.28 9.65
C ARG A 63 -2.36 12.17 10.76
N ILE A 64 -2.87 10.96 11.01
CA ILE A 64 -3.84 10.70 12.08
C ILE A 64 -3.22 11.07 13.43
N GLU A 65 -2.00 10.63 13.69
CA GLU A 65 -1.30 10.92 14.94
C GLU A 65 -1.14 12.43 15.15
N ALA A 66 -0.84 13.17 14.08
CA ALA A 66 -0.68 14.63 14.14
C ALA A 66 -2.01 15.37 14.36
N THR A 67 -3.15 14.74 14.09
CA THR A 67 -4.47 15.42 14.16
C THR A 67 -5.43 14.80 15.19
N LYS A 68 -5.00 13.80 15.93
CA LYS A 68 -5.90 13.01 16.83
C LYS A 68 -6.61 13.84 17.89
N ASP A 69 -6.05 14.98 18.26
CA ASP A 69 -6.64 15.86 19.26
C ASP A 69 -7.80 16.71 18.71
N CYS A 70 -7.96 16.74 17.40
CA CYS A 70 -9.02 17.53 16.75
C CYS A 70 -9.86 16.75 15.74
N ILE A 71 -9.35 15.63 15.26
CA ILE A 71 -10.06 14.76 14.30
C ILE A 71 -10.02 13.33 14.83
N PRO A 72 -11.16 12.66 15.00
CA PRO A 72 -11.16 11.28 15.47
C PRO A 72 -10.32 10.37 14.55
N PRO A 73 -9.52 9.48 15.13
CA PRO A 73 -8.69 8.60 14.33
C PRO A 73 -9.51 7.54 13.58
N GLU A 74 -9.01 7.13 12.45
CA GLU A 74 -9.60 6.06 11.64
C GLU A 74 -9.01 4.72 12.01
N THR A 75 -9.74 3.65 11.69
CA THR A 75 -9.27 2.28 11.92
C THR A 75 -8.29 1.85 10.81
N LEU A 76 -7.46 0.86 11.11
CA LEU A 76 -6.44 0.39 10.17
C LEU A 76 -7.04 -0.10 8.84
N ASP A 77 -8.19 -0.76 8.88
CA ASP A 77 -8.85 -1.25 7.67
C ASP A 77 -9.29 -0.09 6.75
N ILE A 78 -9.75 1.03 7.34
CA ILE A 78 -10.09 2.23 6.56
C ILE A 78 -8.83 2.83 5.94
N MET A 79 -7.74 2.97 6.71
CA MET A 79 -6.45 3.44 6.17
C MET A 79 -5.99 2.59 4.99
N VAL A 80 -6.15 1.26 5.10
CA VAL A 80 -5.79 0.34 4.01
C VAL A 80 -6.70 0.58 2.79
N ALA A 81 -8.01 0.75 3.00
CA ALA A 81 -8.96 1.04 1.92
C ALA A 81 -8.60 2.36 1.21
N GLU A 82 -8.22 3.38 1.96
CA GLU A 82 -7.76 4.65 1.37
C GLU A 82 -6.55 4.45 0.47
N THR A 83 -5.59 3.62 0.90
CA THR A 83 -4.41 3.34 0.06
C THR A 83 -4.78 2.53 -1.18
N GLN A 84 -5.73 1.60 -1.08
CA GLN A 84 -6.24 0.90 -2.27
C GLN A 84 -6.83 1.91 -3.26
N GLY A 85 -7.61 2.85 -2.77
CA GLY A 85 -8.21 3.89 -3.60
C GLY A 85 -7.16 4.80 -4.23
N SER A 86 -6.25 5.36 -3.46
CA SER A 86 -5.27 6.32 -3.97
C SER A 86 -4.26 5.67 -4.92
N ILE A 87 -3.74 4.50 -4.58
CA ILE A 87 -2.80 3.78 -5.44
C ILE A 87 -3.53 3.28 -6.70
N GLY A 88 -4.71 2.68 -6.51
CA GLY A 88 -5.53 2.20 -7.63
C GLY A 88 -5.87 3.32 -8.61
N TYR A 89 -6.28 4.49 -8.10
CA TYR A 89 -6.56 5.66 -8.93
C TYR A 89 -5.32 6.08 -9.74
N LEU A 90 -4.18 6.20 -9.06
CA LEU A 90 -2.93 6.63 -9.70
C LEU A 90 -2.52 5.66 -10.81
N LEU A 91 -2.57 4.35 -10.53
CA LEU A 91 -2.22 3.31 -11.49
C LEU A 91 -3.21 3.29 -12.66
N CYS A 92 -4.52 3.31 -12.39
CA CYS A 92 -5.54 3.33 -13.45
C CYS A 92 -5.37 4.54 -14.36
N ARG A 93 -5.16 5.72 -13.79
CA ARG A 93 -4.94 6.94 -14.58
C ARG A 93 -3.70 6.80 -15.47
N SER A 94 -2.59 6.35 -14.89
CA SER A 94 -1.33 6.19 -15.62
C SER A 94 -1.45 5.14 -16.74
N MET A 95 -2.10 4.02 -16.43
CA MET A 95 -2.32 2.94 -17.37
C MET A 95 -3.26 3.36 -18.52
N ARG A 96 -4.35 4.08 -18.20
CA ARG A 96 -5.28 4.55 -19.24
C ARG A 96 -4.63 5.56 -20.18
N ASN A 97 -3.74 6.38 -19.67
CA ASN A 97 -3.00 7.31 -20.51
C ASN A 97 -2.02 6.57 -21.44
N GLU A 98 -1.44 5.49 -20.97
CA GLU A 98 -0.42 4.73 -21.72
C GLU A 98 -1.05 3.69 -22.65
N ILE A 99 -2.21 3.13 -22.26
CA ILE A 99 -2.88 2.03 -22.97
C ILE A 99 -4.39 2.38 -23.12
N PRO A 100 -4.71 3.45 -23.88
CA PRO A 100 -6.08 3.94 -23.94
C PRO A 100 -7.07 2.97 -24.60
N GLU A 101 -6.56 2.00 -25.34
CA GLU A 101 -7.38 0.98 -26.01
C GLU A 101 -7.86 -0.13 -25.08
N ARG A 102 -7.46 -0.11 -23.78
CA ARG A 102 -7.83 -1.17 -22.83
C ARG A 102 -8.75 -0.61 -21.75
N GLU A 103 -9.73 -1.41 -21.36
CA GLU A 103 -10.53 -1.13 -20.17
C GLU A 103 -9.73 -1.50 -18.92
N ILE A 104 -9.69 -0.59 -17.96
CA ILE A 104 -8.90 -0.73 -16.74
C ILE A 104 -9.78 -0.33 -15.56
N ALA A 105 -9.77 -1.15 -14.50
CA ALA A 105 -10.53 -0.91 -13.27
C ALA A 105 -9.68 -1.23 -12.05
N ALA A 106 -9.98 -0.54 -10.99
CA ALA A 106 -9.40 -0.86 -9.69
C ALA A 106 -10.46 -1.46 -8.76
N UNK A 107 -10.13 -2.33 -8.12
CA UNK A 107 -10.91 -2.98 -7.23
C UNK A 107 -10.46 -2.68 -5.86
N LEU A 108 -11.46 -2.38 -5.05
CA LEU A 108 -11.26 -2.42 -3.62
C LEU A 108 -11.59 -3.81 -3.11
N THR A 109 -10.75 -4.33 -2.26
CA THR A 109 -10.87 -5.72 -1.80
C THR A 109 -11.12 -5.78 -0.30
N GLN A 110 -11.88 -6.79 0.12
CA GLN A 110 -12.04 -7.15 1.52
C GLN A 110 -11.56 -8.58 1.70
N VAL A 111 -10.97 -8.87 2.86
CA VAL A 111 -10.43 -10.20 3.17
C VAL A 111 -11.19 -10.77 4.36
N LEU A 112 -11.81 -11.93 4.14
CA LEU A 112 -12.47 -12.67 5.22
C LEU A 112 -11.39 -13.29 6.10
N VAL A 113 -11.48 -13.06 7.39
CA VAL A 113 -10.52 -13.59 8.36
C VAL A 113 -11.25 -14.36 9.46
N ASP A 114 -10.54 -15.28 10.09
CA ASP A 114 -11.06 -16.02 11.24
C ASP A 114 -11.01 -15.11 12.47
N PRO A 115 -12.13 -14.88 13.15
CA PRO A 115 -12.11 -14.02 14.35
C PRO A 115 -11.22 -14.54 15.47
N ASP A 116 -10.93 -15.85 15.47
CA ASP A 116 -10.07 -16.47 16.48
C ASP A 116 -8.61 -16.59 16.05
N ASP A 117 -8.23 -15.94 14.93
CA ASP A 117 -6.85 -15.97 14.44
C ASP A 117 -5.88 -15.42 15.51
N PRO A 118 -4.84 -16.18 15.88
CA PRO A 118 -3.88 -15.73 16.91
C PRO A 118 -3.16 -14.43 16.53
N GLY A 119 -3.17 -14.03 15.29
CA GLY A 119 -2.61 -12.75 14.84
C GLY A 119 -3.29 -11.54 15.50
N PHE A 120 -4.54 -11.67 15.96
CA PHE A 120 -5.19 -10.60 16.70
C PHE A 120 -4.59 -10.41 18.10
N VAL A 121 -4.09 -11.49 18.70
CA VAL A 121 -3.42 -11.45 20.01
C VAL A 121 -1.94 -11.10 19.84
N THR A 122 -1.28 -11.70 18.85
CA THR A 122 0.16 -11.53 18.61
C THR A 122 0.40 -11.09 17.16
N PRO A 123 0.17 -9.78 16.86
CA PRO A 123 0.40 -9.30 15.50
C PRO A 123 1.87 -9.38 15.10
N SER A 124 2.14 -9.70 13.84
CA SER A 124 3.49 -9.98 13.36
C SER A 124 4.01 -8.95 12.36
N LYS A 125 3.13 -8.21 11.66
CA LYS A 125 3.55 -7.28 10.61
C LYS A 125 3.56 -5.84 11.16
N PRO A 126 4.73 -5.18 11.20
CA PRO A 126 4.79 -3.78 11.63
C PRO A 126 4.17 -2.85 10.57
N VAL A 127 3.58 -1.76 11.04
CA VAL A 127 2.97 -0.71 10.22
C VAL A 127 3.48 0.64 10.74
N GLY A 128 3.87 1.52 9.84
CA GLY A 128 4.33 2.86 10.21
C GLY A 128 5.82 3.04 10.00
N PRO A 129 6.35 4.18 10.42
CA PRO A 129 7.78 4.46 10.31
C PRO A 129 8.57 3.68 11.35
N TYR A 130 9.88 3.64 11.17
CA TYR A 130 10.80 3.03 12.11
C TYR A 130 11.33 4.09 13.06
N TYR A 131 11.51 3.72 14.32
CA TYR A 131 11.97 4.62 15.39
C TYR A 131 13.24 4.07 16.01
N ALA A 132 14.05 4.97 16.54
CA ALA A 132 15.12 4.59 17.47
C ALA A 132 14.50 4.03 18.75
N GLN A 133 15.26 3.22 19.47
CA GLN A 133 14.75 2.53 20.67
C GLN A 133 14.09 3.49 21.66
N GLU A 134 14.76 4.60 21.97
CA GLU A 134 14.27 5.59 22.95
C GLU A 134 12.90 6.15 22.53
N GLY A 135 12.75 6.51 21.24
CA GLY A 135 11.49 7.02 20.71
C GLY A 135 10.39 5.97 20.73
N ALA A 136 10.73 4.71 20.44
CA ALA A 136 9.78 3.60 20.50
C ALA A 136 9.29 3.39 21.94
N GLU A 137 10.20 3.39 22.91
CA GLU A 137 9.83 3.23 24.33
C GLU A 137 8.90 4.35 24.80
N GLU A 138 9.14 5.58 24.35
CA GLU A 138 8.27 6.70 24.64
C GLU A 138 6.86 6.52 24.06
N LEU A 139 6.77 6.06 22.81
CA LEU A 139 5.49 5.80 22.16
C LEU A 139 4.71 4.66 22.86
N VAL A 140 5.41 3.62 23.29
CA VAL A 140 4.77 2.55 24.08
C VAL A 140 4.19 3.12 25.37
N LYS A 141 4.93 3.96 26.08
CA LYS A 141 4.49 4.54 27.37
C LYS A 141 3.36 5.56 27.21
N SER A 142 3.50 6.47 26.21
CA SER A 142 2.58 7.60 26.06
C SER A 142 1.32 7.26 25.26
N GLN A 143 1.44 6.36 24.27
CA GLN A 143 0.36 6.04 23.32
C GLN A 143 -0.16 4.60 23.46
N GLY A 144 0.51 3.76 24.22
CA GLY A 144 0.14 2.35 24.36
C GLY A 144 0.41 1.54 23.09
N TRP A 145 1.29 2.02 22.22
CA TRP A 145 1.59 1.32 20.95
C TRP A 145 2.33 0.01 21.23
N ARG A 146 2.05 -0.97 20.39
CA ARG A 146 2.76 -2.25 20.40
C ARG A 146 3.87 -2.17 19.36
N MET A 147 5.10 -2.04 19.83
CA MET A 147 6.26 -1.88 18.97
C MET A 147 7.03 -3.19 18.86
N LYS A 148 7.70 -3.39 17.73
CA LYS A 148 8.51 -4.59 17.50
C LYS A 148 9.76 -4.20 16.72
N GLU A 149 10.90 -4.63 17.22
CA GLU A 149 12.16 -4.41 16.54
C GLU A 149 12.22 -5.19 15.23
N THR A 150 12.62 -4.53 14.17
CA THR A 150 12.89 -5.14 12.88
C THR A 150 14.38 -5.04 12.60
N ALA A 151 15.03 -6.17 12.51
CA ALA A 151 16.48 -6.28 12.37
C ALA A 151 17.02 -5.35 11.28
N GLY A 152 17.93 -4.45 11.66
CA GLY A 152 18.59 -3.51 10.78
C GLY A 152 17.76 -2.29 10.37
N ARG A 153 16.53 -2.14 10.90
CA ARG A 153 15.64 -1.01 10.53
C ARG A 153 15.17 -0.20 11.74
N GLY A 154 15.12 -0.80 12.91
CA GLY A 154 14.63 -0.15 14.13
C GLY A 154 13.31 -0.74 14.63
N TRP A 155 12.60 0.03 15.46
CA TRP A 155 11.35 -0.36 16.13
C TRP A 155 10.14 0.15 15.38
#